data_6d7568aeb9db54caf7914a6c5e87d28f
#
_entry.id   6d7568aeb9db54caf7914a6c5e87d28f
#
_cell.length_a   1.000
_cell.length_b   1.000
_cell.length_c   1.000
_cell.angle_alpha   90.00
_cell.angle_beta   90.00
_cell.angle_gamma   90.00
#
_symmetry.space_group_name_H-M   'P 1'
#
loop_
_entity.id
_entity.type
_entity.pdbx_description
1 polymer ?
#
loop_
_entity_poly.entity_id
_entity_poly.type
_entity_poly.pdbx_seq_one_letter_code
_entity_poly.pdbx_strand_id
1 'polypeptide(L)'
;MRDVKLVLGTMTFGESVFNPTVEEFVNNFLNAGYDELDTAYVYNNGDCERLLGEALGNIERPYKIATKINPRITGRLDGDAAYKQLNESLQRMHLKSVDTVFLHFPDPATPAISVLTAMQDLYEQGKFKTLGLSNFPAWMVADVWHICDKNNWVKPTVYEGIYNPLTRKAETELNAALNNFGMRFYAYNPLAGGLLTGRYSSFDTAPTDGRFTHRPNYQNRYWKKSYFDAVNLIKEVSEKNGITIIEATYRWLAYHSMLSGERGDAVIIGASKLHHLKQNMDAVKAGALPTDVVEAFEKAWHLTKGDSPEYFTLYKGKGSVGGEKK
;
A
#
# COMPACT_ATOMS: atom_id res chain seq x y z
N MET A 1 -12.19 14.56 -15.63
CA MET A 1 -11.09 13.74 -15.03
C MET A 1 -11.70 12.72 -14.10
N ARG A 2 -11.30 11.46 -14.18
CA ARG A 2 -11.70 10.46 -13.16
C ARG A 2 -10.87 10.71 -11.91
N ASP A 3 -11.52 10.64 -10.73
CA ASP A 3 -10.83 10.83 -9.46
C ASP A 3 -9.89 9.65 -9.14
N VAL A 4 -8.79 9.93 -8.45
CA VAL A 4 -7.94 8.89 -7.86
C VAL A 4 -8.76 8.08 -6.86
N LYS A 5 -8.73 6.76 -6.97
CA LYS A 5 -9.53 5.88 -6.13
C LYS A 5 -8.95 5.74 -4.72
N LEU A 6 -9.79 5.32 -3.78
CA LEU A 6 -9.35 4.84 -2.46
C LEU A 6 -9.50 3.33 -2.37
N VAL A 7 -8.57 2.70 -1.67
CA VAL A 7 -8.59 1.29 -1.30
C VAL A 7 -8.45 1.19 0.22
N LEU A 8 -9.24 0.37 0.89
CA LEU A 8 -9.15 0.17 2.33
C LEU A 8 -8.01 -0.81 2.65
N GLY A 9 -6.93 -0.30 3.24
CA GLY A 9 -5.85 -1.11 3.76
C GLY A 9 -6.19 -1.68 5.14
N THR A 10 -6.09 -2.98 5.29
CA THR A 10 -6.55 -3.71 6.49
C THR A 10 -5.45 -4.06 7.49
N MET A 11 -4.22 -3.59 7.31
CA MET A 11 -3.06 -3.96 8.13
C MET A 11 -3.23 -3.69 9.64
N THR A 12 -4.18 -2.82 10.03
CA THR A 12 -4.52 -2.56 11.44
C THR A 12 -5.50 -3.56 12.05
N PHE A 13 -6.11 -4.43 11.23
CA PHE A 13 -7.02 -5.47 11.71
C PHE A 13 -6.22 -6.59 12.40
N GLY A 14 -6.60 -6.91 13.63
CA GLY A 14 -5.83 -7.82 14.49
C GLY A 14 -4.64 -7.17 15.21
N GLU A 15 -4.39 -5.86 14.99
CA GLU A 15 -3.39 -5.08 15.74
C GLU A 15 -4.05 -4.03 16.65
N SER A 16 -4.93 -3.23 16.10
CA SER A 16 -5.64 -2.13 16.80
C SER A 16 -7.14 -2.08 16.49
N VAL A 17 -7.61 -2.87 15.54
CA VAL A 17 -9.02 -2.97 15.13
C VAL A 17 -9.43 -4.43 15.14
N PHE A 18 -10.49 -4.76 15.84
CA PHE A 18 -11.03 -6.12 16.02
C PHE A 18 -12.53 -6.13 15.74
N ASN A 19 -13.13 -7.32 15.52
CA ASN A 19 -14.58 -7.45 15.38
C ASN A 19 -15.29 -7.06 16.69
N PRO A 20 -16.46 -6.38 16.64
CA PRO A 20 -17.22 -6.04 15.42
C PRO A 20 -16.75 -4.78 14.67
N THR A 21 -15.76 -4.06 15.17
CA THR A 21 -15.31 -2.79 14.55
C THR A 21 -14.73 -2.99 13.15
N VAL A 22 -14.15 -4.17 12.82
CA VAL A 22 -13.71 -4.50 11.46
C VAL A 22 -14.89 -4.40 10.46
N GLU A 23 -16.03 -4.98 10.82
CA GLU A 23 -17.26 -4.92 10.01
C GLU A 23 -17.73 -3.48 9.83
N GLU A 24 -17.68 -2.65 10.89
CA GLU A 24 -18.02 -1.23 10.80
C GLU A 24 -17.07 -0.47 9.85
N PHE A 25 -15.76 -0.75 9.87
CA PHE A 25 -14.79 -0.16 8.94
C PHE A 25 -15.14 -0.49 7.49
N VAL A 26 -15.39 -1.77 7.20
CA VAL A 26 -15.73 -2.23 5.86
C VAL A 26 -17.05 -1.59 5.40
N ASN A 27 -18.10 -1.63 6.22
CA ASN A 27 -19.39 -1.04 5.89
C ASN A 27 -19.31 0.47 5.65
N ASN A 28 -18.59 1.23 6.48
CA ASN A 28 -18.41 2.67 6.29
C ASN A 28 -17.69 2.97 4.98
N PHE A 29 -16.66 2.19 4.64
CA PHE A 29 -15.91 2.36 3.41
C PHE A 29 -16.77 2.07 2.17
N LEU A 30 -17.49 0.96 2.16
CA LEU A 30 -18.39 0.56 1.07
C LEU A 30 -19.58 1.54 0.93
N ASN A 31 -20.13 2.03 2.05
CA ASN A 31 -21.21 3.03 2.06
C ASN A 31 -20.79 4.38 1.50
N ALA A 32 -19.50 4.71 1.61
CA ALA A 32 -18.92 5.92 1.00
C ALA A 32 -18.74 5.82 -0.53
N GLY A 33 -19.05 4.65 -1.15
CA GLY A 33 -19.02 4.40 -2.59
C GLY A 33 -17.70 3.81 -3.10
N TYR A 34 -16.83 3.35 -2.21
CA TYR A 34 -15.61 2.63 -2.55
C TYR A 34 -15.85 1.12 -2.48
N ASP A 35 -15.04 0.29 -3.14
CA ASP A 35 -15.30 -1.14 -3.29
C ASP A 35 -14.07 -2.06 -3.16
N GLU A 36 -12.85 -1.52 -2.97
CA GLU A 36 -11.62 -2.32 -2.91
C GLU A 36 -11.03 -2.40 -1.51
N LEU A 37 -10.76 -3.64 -1.05
CA LEU A 37 -10.16 -3.96 0.25
C LEU A 37 -8.80 -4.61 0.02
N ASP A 38 -7.76 -4.15 0.71
CA ASP A 38 -6.40 -4.65 0.58
C ASP A 38 -5.92 -5.31 1.87
N THR A 39 -5.55 -6.58 1.77
CA THR A 39 -4.95 -7.36 2.85
C THR A 39 -3.67 -8.07 2.37
N ALA A 40 -3.08 -8.90 3.21
CA ALA A 40 -1.96 -9.77 2.85
C ALA A 40 -1.84 -10.96 3.79
N TYR A 41 -1.36 -12.08 3.26
CA TYR A 41 -1.09 -13.31 4.02
C TYR A 41 -0.31 -13.08 5.31
N VAL A 42 0.70 -12.17 5.28
CA VAL A 42 1.62 -11.94 6.41
C VAL A 42 1.08 -10.96 7.46
N TYR A 43 -0.01 -10.24 7.18
CA TYR A 43 -0.48 -9.20 8.10
C TYR A 43 -0.97 -9.82 9.40
N ASN A 44 -0.34 -9.39 10.50
CA ASN A 44 -0.65 -9.83 11.86
C ASN A 44 -0.76 -11.37 11.98
N ASN A 45 0.20 -12.09 11.38
CA ASN A 45 0.29 -13.56 11.37
C ASN A 45 -0.97 -14.26 10.83
N GLY A 46 -1.69 -13.61 9.91
CA GLY A 46 -2.91 -14.11 9.28
C GLY A 46 -4.21 -13.68 9.98
N ASP A 47 -4.14 -13.04 11.15
CA ASP A 47 -5.33 -12.54 11.85
C ASP A 47 -6.08 -11.47 11.03
N CYS A 48 -5.36 -10.69 10.23
CA CYS A 48 -5.96 -9.71 9.33
C CYS A 48 -6.94 -10.35 8.35
N GLU A 49 -6.52 -11.43 7.68
CA GLU A 49 -7.37 -12.17 6.74
C GLU A 49 -8.52 -12.89 7.46
N ARG A 50 -8.27 -13.47 8.65
CA ARG A 50 -9.30 -14.16 9.43
C ARG A 50 -10.41 -13.21 9.90
N LEU A 51 -10.05 -12.09 10.53
CA LEU A 51 -11.02 -11.09 11.01
C LEU A 51 -11.79 -10.44 9.85
N LEU A 52 -11.12 -10.22 8.73
CA LEU A 52 -11.77 -9.72 7.52
C LEU A 52 -12.78 -10.74 6.99
N GLY A 53 -12.40 -12.02 6.89
CA GLY A 53 -13.28 -13.10 6.44
C GLY A 53 -14.53 -13.25 7.31
N GLU A 54 -14.39 -13.16 8.64
CA GLU A 54 -15.52 -13.15 9.57
C GLU A 54 -16.47 -11.96 9.30
N ALA A 55 -15.91 -10.75 9.14
CA ALA A 55 -16.69 -9.55 8.85
C ALA A 55 -17.41 -9.62 7.51
N LEU A 56 -16.76 -10.14 6.47
CA LEU A 56 -17.32 -10.24 5.11
C LEU A 56 -18.55 -11.15 5.02
N GLY A 57 -18.70 -12.10 5.95
CA GLY A 57 -19.90 -12.94 6.05
C GLY A 57 -21.20 -12.16 6.28
N ASN A 58 -21.11 -10.95 6.82
CA ASN A 58 -22.24 -10.06 7.11
C ASN A 58 -22.34 -8.88 6.11
N ILE A 59 -21.46 -8.82 5.09
CA ILE A 59 -21.45 -7.72 4.13
C ILE A 59 -22.28 -8.09 2.89
N GLU A 60 -23.35 -7.34 2.66
CA GLU A 60 -24.25 -7.53 1.51
C GLU A 60 -23.80 -6.75 0.26
N ARG A 61 -23.03 -5.66 0.45
CA ARG A 61 -22.57 -4.83 -0.66
C ARG A 61 -21.47 -5.51 -1.47
N PRO A 62 -21.42 -5.31 -2.80
CA PRO A 62 -20.33 -5.79 -3.62
C PRO A 62 -18.99 -5.19 -3.17
N TYR A 63 -17.97 -6.02 -3.10
CA TYR A 63 -16.61 -5.64 -2.78
C TYR A 63 -15.62 -6.40 -3.65
N LYS A 64 -14.41 -5.88 -3.73
CA LYS A 64 -13.24 -6.51 -4.32
C LYS A 64 -12.19 -6.72 -3.24
N ILE A 65 -11.49 -7.82 -3.29
CA ILE A 65 -10.44 -8.14 -2.33
C ILE A 65 -9.12 -8.39 -3.03
N ALA A 66 -8.07 -7.82 -2.46
CA ALA A 66 -6.69 -8.13 -2.79
C ALA A 66 -5.99 -8.79 -1.61
N THR A 67 -5.19 -9.85 -1.90
CA THR A 67 -4.21 -10.41 -0.95
C THR A 67 -2.84 -10.56 -1.59
N LYS A 68 -1.81 -10.99 -0.82
CA LYS A 68 -0.42 -10.95 -1.26
C LYS A 68 0.34 -12.20 -0.85
N ILE A 69 1.14 -12.75 -1.78
CA ILE A 69 2.07 -13.86 -1.58
C ILE A 69 3.45 -13.29 -1.22
N ASN A 70 4.06 -13.78 -0.14
CA ASN A 70 5.27 -13.18 0.41
C ASN A 70 6.41 -14.21 0.55
N PRO A 71 7.59 -13.99 -0.07
CA PRO A 71 8.74 -14.90 0.03
C PRO A 71 9.27 -15.09 1.45
N ARG A 72 9.03 -14.12 2.36
CA ARG A 72 9.50 -14.19 3.75
C ARG A 72 8.90 -15.37 4.54
N ILE A 73 7.75 -15.87 4.12
CA ILE A 73 7.04 -16.97 4.79
C ILE A 73 7.68 -18.31 4.47
N THR A 74 7.88 -18.58 3.19
CA THR A 74 8.42 -19.86 2.70
C THR A 74 9.94 -19.83 2.51
N GLY A 75 10.54 -18.62 2.52
CA GLY A 75 11.95 -18.40 2.24
C GLY A 75 12.26 -18.25 0.74
N ARG A 76 11.23 -18.33 -0.12
CA ARG A 76 11.34 -18.24 -1.58
C ARG A 76 10.03 -17.74 -2.17
N LEU A 77 10.10 -17.09 -3.35
CA LEU A 77 8.93 -16.74 -4.15
C LEU A 77 8.86 -17.71 -5.34
N ASP A 78 8.37 -18.90 -5.09
CA ASP A 78 8.22 -19.98 -6.08
C ASP A 78 6.78 -20.48 -6.19
N GLY A 79 6.55 -21.53 -6.99
CA GLY A 79 5.23 -22.11 -7.18
C GLY A 79 4.62 -22.66 -5.89
N ASP A 80 5.41 -23.31 -5.05
CA ASP A 80 4.94 -23.86 -3.77
C ASP A 80 4.46 -22.74 -2.83
N ALA A 81 5.19 -21.62 -2.81
CA ALA A 81 4.78 -20.43 -2.06
C ALA A 81 3.44 -19.88 -2.56
N ALA A 82 3.23 -19.85 -3.88
CA ALA A 82 1.99 -19.37 -4.49
C ALA A 82 0.80 -20.25 -4.12
N TYR A 83 0.89 -21.55 -4.37
CA TYR A 83 -0.19 -22.50 -4.05
C TYR A 83 -0.54 -22.50 -2.57
N LYS A 84 0.47 -22.62 -1.72
CA LYS A 84 0.28 -22.67 -0.26
C LYS A 84 -0.40 -21.43 0.26
N GLN A 85 0.20 -20.25 0.00
CA GLN A 85 -0.27 -19.01 0.62
C GLN A 85 -1.62 -18.57 0.08
N LEU A 86 -1.88 -18.67 -1.24
CA LEU A 86 -3.19 -18.29 -1.76
C LEU A 86 -4.30 -19.21 -1.26
N ASN A 87 -4.11 -20.53 -1.22
CA ASN A 87 -5.13 -21.44 -0.70
C ASN A 87 -5.40 -21.20 0.80
N GLU A 88 -4.36 -20.97 1.61
CA GLU A 88 -4.54 -20.64 3.02
C GLU A 88 -5.22 -19.27 3.20
N SER A 89 -4.90 -18.24 2.39
CA SER A 89 -5.59 -16.95 2.40
C SER A 89 -7.07 -17.08 2.09
N LEU A 90 -7.42 -17.84 1.06
CA LEU A 90 -8.82 -18.11 0.70
C LEU A 90 -9.57 -18.82 1.83
N GLN A 91 -8.92 -19.80 2.48
CA GLN A 91 -9.49 -20.51 3.62
C GLN A 91 -9.73 -19.57 4.82
N ARG A 92 -8.76 -18.73 5.18
CA ARG A 92 -8.87 -17.76 6.28
C ARG A 92 -10.00 -16.75 6.07
N MET A 93 -10.17 -16.30 4.82
CA MET A 93 -11.19 -15.34 4.45
C MET A 93 -12.55 -15.98 4.12
N HIS A 94 -12.68 -17.31 4.14
CA HIS A 94 -13.87 -18.06 3.74
C HIS A 94 -14.32 -17.75 2.30
N LEU A 95 -13.37 -17.49 1.40
CA LEU A 95 -13.61 -17.13 0.00
C LEU A 95 -13.19 -18.26 -0.94
N LYS A 96 -13.86 -18.35 -2.12
CA LYS A 96 -13.46 -19.25 -3.21
C LYS A 96 -12.40 -18.63 -4.11
N SER A 97 -12.41 -17.31 -4.25
CA SER A 97 -11.49 -16.52 -5.05
C SER A 97 -11.36 -15.09 -4.51
N VAL A 98 -10.32 -14.37 -4.93
CA VAL A 98 -10.13 -12.94 -4.71
C VAL A 98 -10.05 -12.19 -6.04
N ASP A 99 -10.16 -10.86 -6.02
CA ASP A 99 -10.05 -10.07 -7.25
C ASP A 99 -8.60 -9.87 -7.66
N THR A 100 -7.70 -9.61 -6.71
CA THR A 100 -6.29 -9.35 -7.01
C THR A 100 -5.37 -10.16 -6.10
N VAL A 101 -4.32 -10.75 -6.69
CA VAL A 101 -3.21 -11.33 -5.95
C VAL A 101 -1.93 -10.60 -6.30
N PHE A 102 -1.25 -10.07 -5.29
CA PHE A 102 0.06 -9.44 -5.45
C PHE A 102 1.20 -10.40 -5.14
N LEU A 103 2.26 -10.36 -5.94
CA LEU A 103 3.58 -10.80 -5.52
C LEU A 103 4.16 -9.69 -4.63
N HIS A 104 4.24 -9.94 -3.31
CA HIS A 104 4.43 -8.90 -2.29
C HIS A 104 5.84 -8.28 -2.28
N PHE A 105 6.85 -9.11 -2.55
CA PHE A 105 8.25 -8.69 -2.71
C PHE A 105 8.93 -9.55 -3.78
N PRO A 106 9.85 -8.97 -4.57
CA PRO A 106 10.66 -9.73 -5.49
C PRO A 106 11.67 -10.60 -4.74
N ASP A 107 11.94 -11.77 -5.28
CA ASP A 107 12.98 -12.70 -4.82
C ASP A 107 14.00 -12.95 -5.95
N PRO A 108 15.12 -12.20 -5.99
CA PRO A 108 16.11 -12.33 -7.05
C PRO A 108 16.82 -13.69 -7.07
N ALA A 109 16.78 -14.45 -5.97
CA ALA A 109 17.42 -15.77 -5.87
C ALA A 109 16.58 -16.88 -6.48
N THR A 110 15.28 -16.64 -6.73
CA THR A 110 14.34 -17.62 -7.29
C THR A 110 13.93 -17.17 -8.71
N PRO A 111 14.09 -18.02 -9.76
CA PRO A 111 13.64 -17.66 -11.09
C PRO A 111 12.15 -17.31 -11.12
N ALA A 112 11.78 -16.15 -11.65
CA ALA A 112 10.41 -15.66 -11.69
C ALA A 112 9.44 -16.61 -12.41
N ILE A 113 9.93 -17.36 -13.40
CA ILE A 113 9.14 -18.35 -14.13
C ILE A 113 8.46 -19.37 -13.20
N SER A 114 9.09 -19.74 -12.07
CA SER A 114 8.53 -20.70 -11.11
C SER A 114 7.24 -20.21 -10.49
N VAL A 115 7.23 -19.00 -9.93
CA VAL A 115 6.00 -18.42 -9.35
C VAL A 115 4.98 -18.08 -10.43
N LEU A 116 5.42 -17.60 -11.60
CA LEU A 116 4.51 -17.19 -12.68
C LEU A 116 3.77 -18.36 -13.31
N THR A 117 4.40 -19.54 -13.43
CA THR A 117 3.73 -20.77 -13.86
C THR A 117 2.59 -21.14 -12.90
N ALA A 118 2.83 -21.09 -11.59
CA ALA A 118 1.81 -21.37 -10.60
C ALA A 118 0.71 -20.30 -10.57
N MET A 119 1.07 -19.03 -10.79
CA MET A 119 0.07 -17.95 -10.88
C MET A 119 -0.83 -18.12 -12.10
N GLN A 120 -0.31 -18.57 -13.24
CA GLN A 120 -1.12 -18.88 -14.42
C GLN A 120 -2.10 -20.02 -14.13
N ASP A 121 -1.64 -21.11 -13.52
CA ASP A 121 -2.51 -22.24 -13.16
C ASP A 121 -3.61 -21.81 -12.17
N LEU A 122 -3.27 -21.05 -11.14
CA LEU A 122 -4.25 -20.51 -10.18
C LEU A 122 -5.25 -19.53 -10.84
N TYR A 123 -4.80 -18.77 -11.84
CA TYR A 123 -5.67 -17.92 -12.64
C TYR A 123 -6.66 -18.73 -13.47
N GLU A 124 -6.21 -19.78 -14.15
CA GLU A 124 -7.05 -20.70 -14.94
C GLU A 124 -8.06 -21.46 -14.06
N GLN A 125 -7.70 -21.76 -12.81
CA GLN A 125 -8.60 -22.30 -11.78
C GLN A 125 -9.62 -21.26 -11.28
N GLY A 126 -9.56 -19.99 -11.70
CA GLY A 126 -10.45 -18.93 -11.26
C GLY A 126 -10.22 -18.48 -9.79
N LYS A 127 -9.04 -18.72 -9.23
CA LYS A 127 -8.72 -18.34 -7.85
C LYS A 127 -8.52 -16.82 -7.68
N PHE A 128 -8.20 -16.12 -8.76
CA PHE A 128 -8.11 -14.66 -8.79
C PHE A 128 -8.36 -14.13 -10.22
N LYS A 129 -8.56 -12.80 -10.36
CA LYS A 129 -8.82 -12.13 -11.64
C LYS A 129 -7.67 -11.27 -12.13
N THR A 130 -6.88 -10.70 -11.22
CA THR A 130 -5.84 -9.72 -11.52
C THR A 130 -4.53 -10.10 -10.84
N LEU A 131 -3.44 -10.16 -11.61
CA LEU A 131 -2.09 -10.28 -11.07
C LEU A 131 -1.53 -8.88 -10.78
N GLY A 132 -0.96 -8.70 -9.58
CA GLY A 132 -0.27 -7.50 -9.17
C GLY A 132 1.17 -7.74 -8.74
N LEU A 133 1.97 -6.68 -8.76
CA LEU A 133 3.34 -6.67 -8.24
C LEU A 133 3.46 -5.63 -7.13
N SER A 134 4.27 -5.89 -6.12
CA SER A 134 4.52 -4.94 -5.04
C SER A 134 6.00 -4.91 -4.66
N ASN A 135 6.56 -3.71 -4.48
CA ASN A 135 7.96 -3.50 -4.11
C ASN A 135 9.00 -4.03 -5.12
N PHE A 136 8.63 -4.24 -6.37
CA PHE A 136 9.52 -4.65 -7.45
C PHE A 136 10.25 -3.44 -8.04
N PRO A 137 11.56 -3.50 -8.34
CA PRO A 137 12.22 -2.49 -9.16
C PRO A 137 11.70 -2.54 -10.61
N ALA A 138 11.73 -1.40 -11.30
CA ALA A 138 11.17 -1.26 -12.65
C ALA A 138 11.69 -2.30 -13.65
N TRP A 139 12.98 -2.66 -13.58
CA TRP A 139 13.55 -3.69 -14.46
C TRP A 139 12.94 -5.09 -14.20
N MET A 140 12.62 -5.44 -12.92
CA MET A 140 11.94 -6.72 -12.64
C MET A 140 10.46 -6.68 -13.01
N VAL A 141 9.80 -5.50 -12.96
CA VAL A 141 8.45 -5.34 -13.50
C VAL A 141 8.43 -5.66 -14.98
N ALA A 142 9.38 -5.10 -15.74
CA ALA A 142 9.53 -5.39 -17.18
C ALA A 142 9.80 -6.88 -17.44
N ASP A 143 10.68 -7.49 -16.67
CA ASP A 143 11.04 -8.90 -16.79
C ASP A 143 9.81 -9.82 -16.60
N VAL A 144 9.09 -9.62 -15.49
CA VAL A 144 7.84 -10.37 -15.20
C VAL A 144 6.80 -10.16 -16.30
N TRP A 145 6.61 -8.91 -16.75
CA TRP A 145 5.65 -8.59 -17.79
C TRP A 145 5.98 -9.33 -19.11
N HIS A 146 7.25 -9.29 -19.54
CA HIS A 146 7.70 -9.97 -20.77
C HIS A 146 7.66 -11.49 -20.67
N ILE A 147 7.95 -12.07 -19.50
CA ILE A 147 7.79 -13.53 -19.30
C ILE A 147 6.31 -13.90 -19.48
N CYS A 148 5.39 -13.17 -18.90
CA CYS A 148 3.94 -13.42 -19.05
C CYS A 148 3.50 -13.23 -20.51
N ASP A 149 3.93 -12.15 -21.18
CA ASP A 149 3.58 -11.86 -22.57
C ASP A 149 4.04 -12.95 -23.53
N LYS A 150 5.31 -13.36 -23.41
CA LYS A 150 5.90 -14.44 -24.25
C LYS A 150 5.18 -15.78 -24.12
N ASN A 151 4.63 -16.08 -22.93
CA ASN A 151 3.96 -17.35 -22.66
C ASN A 151 2.42 -17.26 -22.80
N ASN A 152 1.87 -16.12 -23.21
CA ASN A 152 0.42 -15.85 -23.22
C ASN A 152 -0.26 -16.06 -21.85
N TRP A 153 0.45 -15.74 -20.78
CA TRP A 153 -0.04 -15.82 -19.41
C TRP A 153 -0.70 -14.53 -18.96
N VAL A 154 -1.43 -14.63 -17.82
CA VAL A 154 -2.00 -13.43 -17.14
C VAL A 154 -0.87 -12.44 -16.82
N LYS A 155 -0.98 -11.23 -17.38
CA LYS A 155 0.00 -10.16 -17.16
C LYS A 155 -0.32 -9.37 -15.90
N PRO A 156 0.69 -8.87 -15.17
CA PRO A 156 0.42 -7.93 -14.09
C PRO A 156 -0.14 -6.62 -14.65
N THR A 157 -1.21 -6.13 -14.04
CA THR A 157 -1.91 -4.89 -14.44
C THR A 157 -2.04 -3.87 -13.33
N VAL A 158 -1.52 -4.18 -12.14
CA VAL A 158 -1.49 -3.28 -11.00
C VAL A 158 -0.17 -3.42 -10.25
N TYR A 159 0.36 -2.29 -9.80
CA TYR A 159 1.55 -2.20 -8.96
C TYR A 159 1.19 -1.53 -7.63
N GLU A 160 1.58 -2.12 -6.52
CA GLU A 160 1.43 -1.54 -5.19
C GLU A 160 2.79 -1.09 -4.67
N GLY A 161 2.95 0.21 -4.40
CA GLY A 161 4.22 0.79 -4.01
C GLY A 161 4.14 1.85 -2.94
N ILE A 162 5.27 2.05 -2.25
CA ILE A 162 5.42 3.14 -1.31
C ILE A 162 5.37 4.49 -2.05
N TYR A 163 4.44 5.35 -1.66
CA TYR A 163 4.36 6.67 -2.23
C TYR A 163 3.60 7.65 -1.32
N ASN A 164 4.21 8.79 -1.08
CA ASN A 164 3.62 9.93 -0.36
C ASN A 164 4.46 11.18 -0.64
N PRO A 165 4.04 12.39 -0.23
CA PRO A 165 4.77 13.63 -0.53
C PRO A 165 6.25 13.65 -0.14
N LEU A 166 6.65 12.85 0.87
CA LEU A 166 8.03 12.77 1.39
C LEU A 166 8.80 11.55 0.86
N THR A 167 8.19 10.73 0.00
CA THR A 167 8.75 9.47 -0.52
C THR A 167 8.33 9.32 -1.97
N ARG A 168 9.07 9.93 -2.91
CA ARG A 168 8.68 10.10 -4.30
C ARG A 168 9.60 9.44 -5.32
N LYS A 169 10.50 8.53 -4.90
CA LYS A 169 11.45 7.87 -5.82
C LYS A 169 10.78 7.04 -6.92
N ALA A 170 9.52 6.61 -6.73
CA ALA A 170 8.73 5.95 -7.77
C ALA A 170 8.48 6.82 -9.01
N GLU A 171 8.59 8.15 -8.90
CA GLU A 171 8.40 9.08 -10.03
C GLU A 171 9.52 9.02 -11.06
N THR A 172 10.71 8.54 -10.70
CA THR A 172 11.88 8.57 -11.57
C THR A 172 11.76 7.59 -12.75
N GLU A 173 11.83 6.30 -12.49
CA GLU A 173 11.79 5.28 -13.55
C GLU A 173 10.54 4.41 -13.49
N LEU A 174 10.03 4.09 -12.28
CA LEU A 174 8.92 3.17 -12.13
C LEU A 174 7.66 3.68 -12.81
N ASN A 175 7.30 4.97 -12.61
CA ASN A 175 6.12 5.55 -13.23
C ASN A 175 6.15 5.46 -14.76
N ALA A 176 7.32 5.67 -15.38
CA ALA A 176 7.48 5.51 -16.82
C ALA A 176 7.28 4.05 -17.26
N ALA A 177 7.85 3.09 -16.52
CA ALA A 177 7.65 1.67 -16.78
C ALA A 177 6.18 1.25 -16.67
N LEU A 178 5.49 1.68 -15.60
CA LEU A 178 4.07 1.36 -15.41
C LEU A 178 3.19 1.94 -16.51
N ASN A 179 3.46 3.16 -16.95
CA ASN A 179 2.76 3.77 -18.08
C ASN A 179 2.98 2.98 -19.38
N ASN A 180 4.21 2.54 -19.64
CA ASN A 180 4.54 1.74 -20.82
C ASN A 180 3.82 0.37 -20.85
N PHE A 181 3.65 -0.25 -19.69
CA PHE A 181 2.97 -1.55 -19.56
C PHE A 181 1.46 -1.43 -19.26
N GLY A 182 0.89 -0.23 -19.20
CA GLY A 182 -0.52 -0.01 -18.90
C GLY A 182 -0.93 -0.46 -17.50
N MET A 183 0.00 -0.39 -16.52
CA MET A 183 -0.24 -0.82 -15.14
C MET A 183 -0.69 0.35 -14.27
N ARG A 184 -1.69 0.10 -13.41
CA ARG A 184 -2.16 1.04 -12.38
C ARG A 184 -1.17 1.07 -11.22
N PHE A 185 -1.12 2.21 -10.52
CA PHE A 185 -0.31 2.35 -9.31
C PHE A 185 -1.19 2.54 -8.07
N TYR A 186 -1.01 1.69 -7.07
CA TYR A 186 -1.68 1.78 -5.76
C TYR A 186 -0.66 2.24 -4.71
N ALA A 187 -0.85 3.46 -4.20
CA ALA A 187 0.06 4.10 -3.25
C ALA A 187 -0.21 3.65 -1.81
N TYR A 188 0.71 2.94 -1.18
CA TYR A 188 0.64 2.64 0.24
C TYR A 188 1.48 3.61 1.10
N ASN A 189 1.22 3.68 2.41
CA ASN A 189 1.80 4.64 3.35
C ASN A 189 1.59 6.13 2.98
N PRO A 190 0.36 6.54 2.65
CA PRO A 190 0.07 7.92 2.25
C PRO A 190 0.48 8.95 3.31
N LEU A 191 0.39 8.60 4.59
CA LEU A 191 0.75 9.46 5.73
C LEU A 191 2.15 9.16 6.29
N ALA A 192 3.08 8.56 5.52
CA ALA A 192 4.45 8.27 5.94
C ALA A 192 4.52 7.57 7.31
N GLY A 193 3.72 6.49 7.49
CA GLY A 193 3.65 5.76 8.75
C GLY A 193 2.93 6.49 9.88
N GLY A 194 2.34 7.63 9.62
CA GLY A 194 1.66 8.52 10.57
C GLY A 194 2.45 9.80 10.88
N LEU A 195 3.61 10.02 10.26
CA LEU A 195 4.38 11.25 10.46
C LEU A 195 3.63 12.47 9.91
N LEU A 196 3.01 12.33 8.74
CA LEU A 196 2.18 13.37 8.10
C LEU A 196 0.81 13.58 8.78
N THR A 197 0.59 13.02 9.97
CA THR A 197 -0.51 13.45 10.84
C THR A 197 -0.18 14.70 11.63
N GLY A 198 1.10 15.08 11.70
CA GLY A 198 1.58 16.24 12.47
C GLY A 198 1.56 16.05 14.00
N ARG A 199 1.29 14.83 14.48
CA ARG A 199 1.22 14.55 15.94
C ARG A 199 2.59 14.47 16.63
N TYR A 200 3.64 14.18 15.88
CA TYR A 200 5.01 14.10 16.39
C TYR A 200 5.68 15.46 16.20
N SER A 201 5.98 16.13 17.29
CA SER A 201 6.46 17.53 17.29
C SER A 201 7.97 17.68 17.11
N SER A 202 8.77 16.67 17.47
CA SER A 202 10.23 16.74 17.45
C SER A 202 10.86 15.39 17.12
N PHE A 203 11.93 15.44 16.34
CA PHE A 203 12.81 14.29 16.07
C PHE A 203 13.43 13.70 17.34
N ASP A 204 13.79 14.57 18.30
CA ASP A 204 14.50 14.19 19.51
C ASP A 204 13.60 13.56 20.58
N THR A 205 12.28 13.61 20.39
CA THR A 205 11.30 13.02 21.31
C THR A 205 10.91 11.63 20.82
N ALA A 206 11.28 10.58 21.55
CA ALA A 206 10.93 9.21 21.21
C ALA A 206 9.42 9.02 21.15
N PRO A 207 8.90 8.24 20.19
CA PRO A 207 7.48 7.96 20.10
C PRO A 207 7.03 7.11 21.29
N THR A 208 5.92 7.48 21.92
CA THR A 208 5.36 6.76 23.08
C THR A 208 4.24 5.79 22.67
N ASP A 209 3.69 5.96 21.48
CA ASP A 209 2.59 5.16 20.96
C ASP A 209 2.60 5.03 19.43
N GLY A 210 1.71 4.19 18.91
CA GLY A 210 1.47 4.03 17.50
C GLY A 210 2.53 3.23 16.74
N ARG A 211 2.50 3.34 15.41
CA ARG A 211 3.28 2.49 14.51
C ARG A 211 4.79 2.60 14.70
N PHE A 212 5.29 3.76 15.03
CA PHE A 212 6.72 3.98 15.28
C PHE A 212 7.23 3.29 16.55
N THR A 213 6.36 3.03 17.54
CA THR A 213 6.74 2.30 18.76
C THR A 213 6.80 0.79 18.52
N HIS A 214 5.84 0.25 17.76
CA HIS A 214 5.67 -1.19 17.61
C HIS A 214 6.36 -1.78 16.39
N ARG A 215 6.79 -0.95 15.42
CA ARG A 215 7.36 -1.40 14.15
C ARG A 215 8.67 -0.65 13.82
N PRO A 216 9.84 -1.17 14.25
CA PRO A 216 11.14 -0.52 14.06
C PRO A 216 11.48 -0.18 12.61
N ASN A 217 10.99 -0.96 11.64
CA ASN A 217 11.17 -0.69 10.21
C ASN A 217 10.56 0.64 9.77
N TYR A 218 9.52 1.13 10.44
CA TYR A 218 8.95 2.46 10.18
C TYR A 218 9.82 3.57 10.75
N GLN A 219 10.45 3.38 11.92
CA GLN A 219 11.44 4.33 12.44
C GLN A 219 12.62 4.45 11.47
N ASN A 220 13.22 3.33 11.05
CA ASN A 220 14.32 3.31 10.10
C ASN A 220 13.98 4.03 8.78
N ARG A 221 12.72 3.98 8.37
CA ARG A 221 12.25 4.58 7.13
C ARG A 221 12.00 6.08 7.24
N TYR A 222 11.36 6.54 8.30
CA TYR A 222 10.78 7.87 8.39
C TYR A 222 11.26 8.72 9.58
N TRP A 223 11.82 8.12 10.65
CA TRP A 223 12.26 8.87 11.84
C TRP A 223 13.62 9.49 11.59
N LYS A 224 13.65 10.58 10.82
CA LYS A 224 14.86 11.31 10.42
C LYS A 224 14.59 12.80 10.51
N LYS A 225 15.63 13.57 10.89
CA LYS A 225 15.49 15.01 11.07
C LYS A 225 14.90 15.72 9.85
N SER A 226 15.36 15.38 8.65
CA SER A 226 14.87 15.94 7.39
C SER A 226 13.36 15.77 7.19
N TYR A 227 12.79 14.66 7.67
CA TYR A 227 11.35 14.39 7.60
C TYR A 227 10.56 15.25 8.58
N PHE A 228 11.11 15.51 9.79
CA PHE A 228 10.47 16.40 10.74
C PHE A 228 10.49 17.86 10.25
N ASP A 229 11.63 18.30 9.70
CA ASP A 229 11.75 19.63 9.10
C ASP A 229 10.73 19.80 7.95
N ALA A 230 10.59 18.79 7.09
CA ALA A 230 9.61 18.77 5.99
C ALA A 230 8.15 18.79 6.48
N VAL A 231 7.81 17.98 7.49
CA VAL A 231 6.46 17.95 8.09
C VAL A 231 6.11 19.30 8.70
N ASN A 232 7.03 19.92 9.43
CA ASN A 232 6.81 21.23 10.05
C ASN A 232 6.57 22.31 8.99
N LEU A 233 7.34 22.30 7.89
CA LEU A 233 7.14 23.22 6.76
C LEU A 233 5.73 23.07 6.14
N ILE A 234 5.33 21.84 5.81
CA ILE A 234 4.01 21.56 5.23
C ILE A 234 2.91 21.99 6.21
N LYS A 235 3.04 21.64 7.48
CA LYS A 235 2.06 21.94 8.51
C LYS A 235 1.85 23.47 8.66
N GLU A 236 2.95 24.22 8.78
CA GLU A 236 2.89 25.67 8.93
C GLU A 236 2.15 26.36 7.76
N VAL A 237 2.49 25.98 6.51
CA VAL A 237 1.87 26.61 5.33
C VAL A 237 0.43 26.15 5.17
N SER A 238 0.11 24.87 5.45
CA SER A 238 -1.26 24.35 5.38
C SER A 238 -2.17 25.02 6.42
N GLU A 239 -1.71 25.15 7.66
CA GLU A 239 -2.49 25.78 8.75
C GLU A 239 -2.78 27.27 8.47
N LYS A 240 -1.86 28.00 7.83
CA LYS A 240 -2.11 29.39 7.35
C LYS A 240 -3.25 29.49 6.34
N ASN A 241 -3.49 28.40 5.60
CA ASN A 241 -4.59 28.28 4.64
C ASN A 241 -5.85 27.64 5.26
N GLY A 242 -5.88 27.40 6.57
CA GLY A 242 -7.00 26.74 7.26
C GLY A 242 -7.15 25.25 6.93
N ILE A 243 -6.08 24.61 6.41
CA ILE A 243 -6.06 23.21 5.95
C ILE A 243 -5.22 22.39 6.94
N THR A 244 -5.75 21.25 7.41
CA THR A 244 -4.95 20.33 8.23
C THR A 244 -3.90 19.61 7.38
N ILE A 245 -2.77 19.22 7.98
CA ILE A 245 -1.70 18.50 7.25
C ILE A 245 -2.21 17.16 6.66
N ILE A 246 -3.14 16.48 7.33
CA ILE A 246 -3.76 15.24 6.83
C ILE A 246 -4.55 15.53 5.56
N GLU A 247 -5.42 16.55 5.61
CA GLU A 247 -6.20 16.97 4.45
C GLU A 247 -5.28 17.41 3.30
N ALA A 248 -4.29 18.27 3.58
CA ALA A 248 -3.32 18.71 2.59
C ALA A 248 -2.60 17.53 1.92
N THR A 249 -2.20 16.52 2.70
CA THR A 249 -1.52 15.32 2.20
C THR A 249 -2.40 14.50 1.24
N TYR A 250 -3.66 14.25 1.61
CA TYR A 250 -4.56 13.49 0.74
C TYR A 250 -4.96 14.27 -0.52
N ARG A 251 -5.17 15.59 -0.41
CA ARG A 251 -5.41 16.47 -1.57
C ARG A 251 -4.20 16.51 -2.49
N TRP A 252 -2.98 16.57 -1.94
CA TRP A 252 -1.76 16.49 -2.74
C TRP A 252 -1.71 15.17 -3.53
N LEU A 253 -1.95 14.03 -2.86
CA LEU A 253 -1.99 12.72 -3.51
C LEU A 253 -3.02 12.64 -4.63
N ALA A 254 -4.21 13.20 -4.42
CA ALA A 254 -5.30 13.12 -5.38
C ALA A 254 -5.17 14.07 -6.58
N TYR A 255 -4.56 15.26 -6.39
CA TYR A 255 -4.63 16.33 -7.38
C TYR A 255 -3.27 16.83 -7.88
N HIS A 256 -2.16 16.57 -7.17
CA HIS A 256 -0.85 17.17 -7.45
C HIS A 256 0.29 16.15 -7.56
N SER A 257 -0.01 14.85 -7.48
CA SER A 257 0.97 13.78 -7.52
C SER A 257 1.06 13.11 -8.91
N MET A 258 1.88 12.06 -9.04
CA MET A 258 1.94 11.26 -10.26
C MET A 258 0.70 10.36 -10.46
N LEU A 259 -0.18 10.26 -9.46
CA LEU A 259 -1.36 9.39 -9.53
C LEU A 259 -2.38 9.92 -10.54
N SER A 260 -2.95 9.05 -11.35
CA SER A 260 -3.93 9.36 -12.37
C SER A 260 -5.20 8.52 -12.21
N GLY A 261 -6.33 9.18 -11.95
CA GLY A 261 -7.62 8.52 -11.92
C GLY A 261 -8.01 7.93 -13.29
N GLU A 262 -7.52 8.50 -14.40
CA GLU A 262 -7.75 7.95 -15.75
C GLU A 262 -7.03 6.60 -15.95
N ARG A 263 -5.82 6.45 -15.38
CA ARG A 263 -5.11 5.18 -15.34
C ARG A 263 -5.76 4.19 -14.35
N GLY A 264 -6.59 4.68 -13.44
CA GLY A 264 -7.24 3.88 -12.39
C GLY A 264 -6.36 3.69 -11.17
N ASP A 265 -5.45 4.62 -10.92
CA ASP A 265 -4.59 4.62 -9.72
C ASP A 265 -5.39 4.83 -8.44
N ALA A 266 -4.80 4.40 -7.34
CA ALA A 266 -5.45 4.47 -6.05
C ALA A 266 -4.50 4.83 -4.91
N VAL A 267 -5.07 5.31 -3.81
CA VAL A 267 -4.40 5.48 -2.53
C VAL A 267 -4.95 4.44 -1.55
N ILE A 268 -4.07 3.65 -0.96
CA ILE A 268 -4.44 2.70 0.09
C ILE A 268 -4.47 3.45 1.42
N ILE A 269 -5.67 3.63 1.95
CA ILE A 269 -5.90 4.30 3.22
C ILE A 269 -6.05 3.29 4.35
N GLY A 270 -5.36 3.52 5.47
CA GLY A 270 -5.49 2.75 6.69
C GLY A 270 -5.83 3.67 7.85
N ALA A 271 -6.55 3.13 8.83
CA ALA A 271 -6.85 3.85 10.05
C ALA A 271 -6.92 2.88 11.24
N SER A 272 -6.65 3.38 12.45
CA SER A 272 -6.82 2.63 13.71
C SER A 272 -8.12 2.99 14.43
N LYS A 273 -8.85 4.00 13.94
CA LYS A 273 -10.14 4.46 14.47
C LYS A 273 -11.07 4.86 13.34
N LEU A 274 -12.35 4.60 13.49
CA LEU A 274 -13.37 4.83 12.46
C LEU A 274 -13.46 6.30 12.02
N HIS A 275 -13.36 7.25 12.96
CA HIS A 275 -13.38 8.66 12.62
C HIS A 275 -12.15 9.10 11.80
N HIS A 276 -10.97 8.46 11.97
CA HIS A 276 -9.82 8.70 11.12
C HIS A 276 -10.06 8.19 9.69
N LEU A 277 -10.71 7.02 9.54
CA LEU A 277 -11.08 6.51 8.21
C LEU A 277 -11.99 7.50 7.49
N LYS A 278 -13.02 8.00 8.18
CA LYS A 278 -13.94 9.00 7.62
C LYS A 278 -13.21 10.28 7.23
N GLN A 279 -12.37 10.82 8.13
CA GLN A 279 -11.54 12.00 7.86
C GLN A 279 -10.67 11.83 6.60
N ASN A 280 -10.03 10.66 6.44
CA ASN A 280 -9.19 10.37 5.29
C ASN A 280 -10.00 10.33 3.97
N MET A 281 -11.20 9.74 4.00
CA MET A 281 -12.10 9.69 2.83
C MET A 281 -12.63 11.08 2.45
N ASP A 282 -12.98 11.91 3.43
CA ASP A 282 -13.49 13.25 3.20
C ASP A 282 -12.39 14.19 2.65
N ALA A 283 -11.16 14.04 3.14
CA ALA A 283 -10.01 14.84 2.72
C ALA A 283 -9.74 14.76 1.20
N VAL A 284 -9.86 13.57 0.61
CA VAL A 284 -9.64 13.39 -0.85
C VAL A 284 -10.64 14.18 -1.69
N LYS A 285 -11.84 14.44 -1.18
CA LYS A 285 -12.94 15.13 -1.89
C LYS A 285 -12.84 16.67 -1.83
N ALA A 286 -11.93 17.21 -1.05
CA ALA A 286 -11.87 18.65 -0.78
C ALA A 286 -11.23 19.49 -1.92
N GLY A 287 -10.86 18.89 -3.06
CA GLY A 287 -10.37 19.57 -4.24
C GLY A 287 -8.87 19.90 -4.21
N ALA A 288 -8.40 20.60 -5.24
CA ALA A 288 -6.99 20.97 -5.41
C ALA A 288 -6.52 21.94 -4.30
N LEU A 289 -5.22 21.89 -3.99
CA LEU A 289 -4.58 22.74 -2.98
C LEU A 289 -4.26 24.12 -3.53
N PRO A 290 -4.19 25.17 -2.67
CA PRO A 290 -3.58 26.44 -2.99
C PRO A 290 -2.11 26.29 -3.44
N THR A 291 -1.65 27.19 -4.30
CA THR A 291 -0.31 27.13 -4.92
C THR A 291 0.82 27.12 -3.89
N ASP A 292 0.74 27.94 -2.86
CA ASP A 292 1.75 28.04 -1.80
C ASP A 292 1.85 26.73 -0.98
N VAL A 293 0.73 26.03 -0.79
CA VAL A 293 0.73 24.69 -0.14
C VAL A 293 1.38 23.66 -1.06
N VAL A 294 1.10 23.65 -2.36
CA VAL A 294 1.78 22.78 -3.33
C VAL A 294 3.28 23.03 -3.34
N GLU A 295 3.71 24.28 -3.35
CA GLU A 295 5.12 24.65 -3.28
C GLU A 295 5.79 24.17 -1.97
N ALA A 296 5.06 24.19 -0.85
CA ALA A 296 5.56 23.66 0.41
C ALA A 296 5.84 22.14 0.32
N PHE A 297 4.98 21.37 -0.36
CA PHE A 297 5.22 19.96 -0.64
C PHE A 297 6.44 19.72 -1.52
N GLU A 298 6.67 20.54 -2.54
CA GLU A 298 7.87 20.43 -3.38
C GLU A 298 9.15 20.73 -2.58
N LYS A 299 9.16 21.80 -1.78
CA LYS A 299 10.28 22.11 -0.86
C LYS A 299 10.50 20.98 0.15
N ALA A 300 9.45 20.41 0.71
CA ALA A 300 9.52 19.28 1.64
C ALA A 300 10.15 18.03 0.99
N TRP A 301 9.79 17.72 -0.26
CA TRP A 301 10.44 16.65 -1.02
C TRP A 301 11.94 16.90 -1.20
N HIS A 302 12.33 18.11 -1.52
CA HIS A 302 13.76 18.45 -1.63
C HIS A 302 14.52 18.23 -0.33
N LEU A 303 13.90 18.46 0.84
CA LEU A 303 14.50 18.17 2.15
C LEU A 303 14.67 16.67 2.40
N THR A 304 13.69 15.85 1.96
CA THR A 304 13.67 14.41 2.29
C THR A 304 14.27 13.51 1.21
N LYS A 305 14.47 14.00 -0.01
CA LYS A 305 14.90 13.20 -1.17
C LYS A 305 16.16 12.36 -0.92
N GLY A 306 17.17 12.90 -0.23
CA GLY A 306 18.41 12.20 0.10
C GLY A 306 18.22 11.07 1.11
N ASP A 307 17.29 11.24 2.02
CA ASP A 307 16.97 10.30 3.09
C ASP A 307 15.82 9.34 2.73
N SER A 308 15.16 9.58 1.59
CA SER A 308 14.00 8.80 1.17
C SER A 308 14.37 7.34 0.89
N PRO A 309 13.59 6.38 1.41
CA PRO A 309 13.80 4.97 1.08
C PRO A 309 13.61 4.74 -0.43
N GLU A 310 14.20 3.64 -0.93
CA GLU A 310 13.91 3.17 -2.27
C GLU A 310 12.44 2.75 -2.39
N TYR A 311 11.87 2.88 -3.60
CA TYR A 311 10.49 2.45 -3.88
C TYR A 311 10.34 0.93 -3.93
N PHE A 312 11.44 0.19 -3.97
CA PHE A 312 11.48 -1.27 -4.01
C PHE A 312 12.24 -1.86 -2.83
N THR A 313 12.01 -3.14 -2.57
CA THR A 313 12.75 -3.89 -1.54
C THR A 313 12.95 -5.33 -2.02
N LEU A 314 14.20 -5.71 -2.24
CA LEU A 314 14.55 -7.08 -2.62
C LEU A 314 14.52 -8.00 -1.39
N TYR A 315 13.92 -9.19 -1.55
CA TYR A 315 14.09 -10.25 -0.57
C TYR A 315 15.50 -10.84 -0.66
N LYS A 316 16.20 -10.92 0.45
CA LYS A 316 17.62 -11.37 0.50
C LYS A 316 17.80 -12.69 1.27
N GLY A 317 16.74 -13.49 1.44
CA GLY A 317 16.78 -14.75 2.19
C GLY A 317 16.45 -14.60 3.69
N LYS A 318 16.34 -15.72 4.38
CA LYS A 318 16.09 -15.75 5.84
C LYS A 318 17.23 -15.06 6.57
N GLY A 319 16.96 -13.97 7.27
CA GLY A 319 17.93 -13.14 8.00
C GLY A 319 18.14 -11.73 7.45
N SER A 320 17.62 -11.42 6.26
CA SER A 320 17.75 -10.09 5.64
C SER A 320 16.62 -9.12 5.99
N VAL A 321 15.84 -9.40 7.01
CA VAL A 321 14.79 -8.49 7.47
C VAL A 321 15.42 -7.49 8.43
N GLY A 322 15.47 -6.23 8.03
CA GLY A 322 15.68 -5.14 8.97
C GLY A 322 14.61 -5.22 10.06
N GLY A 323 14.97 -5.68 11.24
CA GLY A 323 14.31 -5.38 12.50
C GLY A 323 13.02 -6.11 12.87
N GLU A 324 12.90 -7.41 12.70
CA GLU A 324 12.06 -8.20 13.58
C GLU A 324 12.95 -9.17 14.38
N LYS A 325 13.51 -8.68 15.48
CA LYS A 325 13.93 -9.57 16.59
C LYS A 325 12.65 -9.99 17.30
N LYS A 326 12.52 -11.30 17.52
CA LYS A 326 11.49 -11.94 18.34
C LYS A 326 11.33 -11.26 19.70
#